data_47105c4f5d88a45e6a2565bf005f7278
#
_entry.id   47105c4f5d88a45e6a2565bf005f7278
#
_cell.length_a   1.000
_cell.length_b   1.000
_cell.length_c   1.000
_cell.angle_alpha   90.00
_cell.angle_beta   90.00
_cell.angle_gamma   90.00
#
_symmetry.space_group_name_H-M   'P 1'
#
loop_
_entity.id
_entity.type
_entity.pdbx_description
1 polymer ?
#
loop_
_entity_poly.entity_id
_entity_poly.type
_entity_poly.pdbx_seq_one_letter_code
_entity_poly.pdbx_strand_id
1 'polypeptide(L)'
;KNKINKIVEFGAGLGRDSVFFAKNLIHTIALDYSKAGISIIDQKIKKQNLTKYLSTKLFDVRKKLPFKDNSVEACYSHMLYCMALNNQDLQNLNDEILRILKPGGINIYTVRHTDDGDYENGIFRGEDLYENDGFIVHYFSKEKIYSLLNGFSNILIENFDEGSFPRKLFYVANMKNVINQ
;
A
#
# COMPACT_ATOMS: atom_id res chain seq x y z
N LYS A 1 14.94 -17.95 3.83
CA LYS A 1 14.44 -16.55 3.79
C LYS A 1 14.80 -15.99 2.43
N ASN A 2 13.84 -15.80 1.54
CA ASN A 2 14.10 -15.15 0.25
C ASN A 2 14.38 -13.68 0.49
N LYS A 3 15.51 -13.17 -0.02
CA LYS A 3 15.84 -11.76 0.06
C LYS A 3 15.01 -11.01 -0.99
N ILE A 4 14.18 -10.06 -0.55
CA ILE A 4 13.46 -9.15 -1.44
C ILE A 4 14.47 -8.14 -1.98
N ASN A 5 14.62 -8.09 -3.30
CA ASN A 5 15.51 -7.14 -3.98
C ASN A 5 14.72 -6.08 -4.76
N LYS A 6 13.45 -6.33 -5.03
CA LYS A 6 12.59 -5.43 -5.79
C LYS A 6 11.21 -5.30 -5.15
N ILE A 7 10.75 -4.05 -5.00
CA ILE A 7 9.45 -3.72 -4.43
C ILE A 7 8.70 -2.74 -5.33
N VAL A 8 7.37 -2.87 -5.37
CA VAL A 8 6.47 -1.87 -5.93
C VAL A 8 5.75 -1.19 -4.78
N GLU A 9 5.89 0.13 -4.69
CA GLU A 9 5.16 0.94 -3.72
C GLU A 9 3.96 1.61 -4.39
N PHE A 10 2.78 1.43 -3.80
CA PHE A 10 1.53 2.07 -4.23
C PHE A 10 1.18 3.22 -3.29
N GLY A 11 0.79 4.36 -3.88
CA GLY A 11 0.48 5.57 -3.12
C GLY A 11 1.72 6.16 -2.45
N ALA A 12 2.81 6.29 -3.21
CA ALA A 12 4.11 6.71 -2.69
C ALA A 12 4.12 8.15 -2.12
N GLY A 13 3.11 8.96 -2.41
CA GLY A 13 2.96 10.32 -1.91
C GLY A 13 4.17 11.19 -2.24
N LEU A 14 4.87 11.64 -1.20
CA LEU A 14 6.10 12.43 -1.34
C LEU A 14 7.38 11.56 -1.35
N GLY A 15 7.26 10.23 -1.37
CA GLY A 15 8.37 9.29 -1.52
C GLY A 15 9.21 9.09 -0.25
N ARG A 16 8.61 9.14 0.93
CA ARG A 16 9.30 8.86 2.21
C ARG A 16 9.86 7.44 2.19
N ASP A 17 9.00 6.48 1.96
CA ASP A 17 9.33 5.06 2.05
C ASP A 17 10.07 4.59 0.80
N SER A 18 9.71 5.10 -0.40
CA SER A 18 10.47 4.85 -1.65
C SER A 18 11.95 5.20 -1.51
N VAL A 19 12.25 6.38 -0.96
CA VAL A 19 13.63 6.83 -0.74
C VAL A 19 14.33 5.96 0.31
N PHE A 20 13.62 5.56 1.36
CA PHE A 20 14.17 4.65 2.38
C PHE A 20 14.55 3.29 1.77
N PHE A 21 13.67 2.66 1.00
CA PHE A 21 13.97 1.39 0.33
C PHE A 21 15.15 1.52 -0.62
N ALA A 22 15.18 2.57 -1.45
CA ALA A 22 16.26 2.79 -2.42
C ALA A 22 17.62 3.02 -1.74
N LYS A 23 17.67 3.74 -0.62
CA LYS A 23 18.88 3.90 0.18
C LYS A 23 19.37 2.59 0.79
N ASN A 24 18.48 1.66 1.02
CA ASN A 24 18.81 0.30 1.47
C ASN A 24 19.03 -0.68 0.32
N LEU A 25 19.32 -0.16 -0.88
CA LEU A 25 19.68 -0.92 -2.09
C LEU A 25 18.55 -1.84 -2.59
N ILE A 26 17.30 -1.55 -2.27
CA ILE A 26 16.12 -2.24 -2.76
C ILE A 26 15.63 -1.50 -4.01
N HIS A 27 15.55 -2.18 -5.14
CA HIS A 27 14.96 -1.60 -6.36
C HIS A 27 13.48 -1.30 -6.14
N THR A 28 13.11 -0.02 -6.16
CA THR A 28 11.77 0.45 -5.85
C THR A 28 11.13 1.10 -7.08
N ILE A 29 9.91 0.72 -7.38
CA ILE A 29 9.06 1.40 -8.35
C ILE A 29 7.95 2.08 -7.56
N ALA A 30 7.99 3.41 -7.48
CA ALA A 30 7.02 4.23 -6.77
C ALA A 30 5.87 4.64 -7.69
N LEU A 31 4.65 4.24 -7.37
CA LEU A 31 3.43 4.63 -8.07
C LEU A 31 2.63 5.61 -7.24
N ASP A 32 2.18 6.69 -7.87
CA ASP A 32 1.22 7.61 -7.27
C ASP A 32 0.35 8.24 -8.36
N TYR A 33 -0.88 8.62 -8.03
CA TYR A 33 -1.77 9.32 -8.98
C TYR A 33 -1.50 10.84 -9.02
N SER A 34 -0.79 11.38 -8.03
CA SER A 34 -0.45 12.79 -7.92
C SER A 34 0.76 13.15 -8.76
N LYS A 35 0.57 13.98 -9.79
CA LYS A 35 1.68 14.53 -10.58
C LYS A 35 2.67 15.30 -9.72
N ALA A 36 2.17 16.05 -8.71
CA ALA A 36 3.02 16.81 -7.78
C ALA A 36 3.87 15.88 -6.92
N GLY A 37 3.28 14.79 -6.38
CA GLY A 37 4.00 13.77 -5.63
C GLY A 37 5.12 13.13 -6.46
N ILE A 38 4.80 12.67 -7.66
CA ILE A 38 5.79 12.09 -8.58
C ILE A 38 6.93 13.08 -8.88
N SER A 39 6.61 14.35 -9.17
CA SER A 39 7.64 15.38 -9.42
C SER A 39 8.59 15.56 -8.24
N ILE A 40 8.07 15.54 -7.01
CA ILE A 40 8.87 15.64 -5.78
C ILE A 40 9.78 14.41 -5.62
N ILE A 41 9.27 13.20 -5.89
CA ILE A 41 10.08 11.99 -5.84
C ILE A 41 11.21 12.05 -6.87
N ASP A 42 10.92 12.48 -8.12
CA ASP A 42 11.92 12.61 -9.18
C ASP A 42 13.03 13.61 -8.82
N GLN A 43 12.68 14.72 -8.14
CA GLN A 43 13.68 15.66 -7.61
C GLN A 43 14.55 14.99 -6.53
N LYS A 44 13.96 14.21 -5.62
CA LYS A 44 14.71 13.47 -4.60
C LYS A 44 15.64 12.42 -5.20
N ILE A 45 15.18 11.70 -6.25
CA ILE A 45 16.00 10.74 -7.00
C ILE A 45 17.27 11.40 -7.52
N LYS A 46 17.13 12.54 -8.19
CA LYS A 46 18.26 13.31 -8.75
C LYS A 46 19.17 13.84 -7.65
N LYS A 47 18.61 14.52 -6.65
CA LYS A 47 19.34 15.16 -5.56
C LYS A 47 20.16 14.17 -4.71
N GLN A 48 19.66 12.93 -4.56
CA GLN A 48 20.24 11.91 -3.69
C GLN A 48 20.92 10.76 -4.48
N ASN A 49 21.08 10.90 -5.81
CA ASN A 49 21.73 9.90 -6.69
C ASN A 49 21.09 8.50 -6.58
N LEU A 50 19.75 8.42 -6.53
CA LEU A 50 19.02 7.17 -6.34
C LEU A 50 18.53 6.53 -7.66
N THR A 51 18.94 7.04 -8.82
CA THR A 51 18.47 6.59 -10.15
C THR A 51 18.66 5.10 -10.41
N LYS A 52 19.64 4.47 -9.76
CA LYS A 52 19.86 3.03 -9.87
C LYS A 52 18.79 2.21 -9.15
N TYR A 53 18.22 2.72 -8.08
CA TYR A 53 17.37 1.95 -7.17
C TYR A 53 15.92 2.47 -7.08
N LEU A 54 15.64 3.67 -7.58
CA LEU A 54 14.29 4.27 -7.51
C LEU A 54 13.86 4.81 -8.86
N SER A 55 12.67 4.39 -9.27
CA SER A 55 11.95 4.94 -10.43
C SER A 55 10.51 5.27 -10.03
N THR A 56 9.89 6.18 -10.76
CA THR A 56 8.52 6.63 -10.52
C THR A 56 7.60 6.28 -11.67
N LYS A 57 6.32 6.20 -11.39
CA LYS A 57 5.29 6.10 -12.41
C LYS A 57 4.01 6.80 -11.93
N LEU A 58 3.51 7.75 -12.72
CA LEU A 58 2.19 8.34 -12.51
C LEU A 58 1.13 7.27 -12.82
N PHE A 59 0.37 6.87 -11.80
CA PHE A 59 -0.58 5.76 -11.95
C PHE A 59 -1.72 5.83 -10.94
N ASP A 60 -2.94 5.55 -11.38
CA ASP A 60 -4.12 5.39 -10.55
C ASP A 60 -4.34 3.89 -10.26
N VAL A 61 -4.24 3.49 -9.01
CA VAL A 61 -4.33 2.08 -8.56
C VAL A 61 -5.69 1.43 -8.79
N ARG A 62 -6.74 2.21 -9.10
CA ARG A 62 -8.06 1.69 -9.50
C ARG A 62 -8.05 1.09 -10.92
N LYS A 63 -6.95 1.26 -11.66
CA LYS A 63 -6.75 0.69 -13.01
C LYS A 63 -5.96 -0.61 -12.92
N LYS A 64 -6.03 -1.43 -13.97
CA LYS A 64 -5.21 -2.64 -14.11
C LYS A 64 -3.73 -2.29 -13.94
N LEU A 65 -3.05 -2.93 -12.97
CA LEU A 65 -1.66 -2.63 -12.66
C LEU A 65 -0.71 -2.92 -13.85
N PRO A 66 0.26 -2.04 -14.14
CA PRO A 66 1.10 -2.09 -15.34
C PRO A 66 2.27 -3.08 -15.20
N PHE A 67 2.00 -4.23 -14.65
CA PHE A 67 2.96 -5.31 -14.44
C PHE A 67 2.41 -6.63 -15.01
N LYS A 68 3.32 -7.50 -15.46
CA LYS A 68 2.96 -8.85 -15.89
C LYS A 68 2.57 -9.71 -14.69
N ASP A 69 1.81 -10.77 -14.94
CA ASP A 69 1.49 -11.78 -13.94
C ASP A 69 2.78 -12.38 -13.36
N ASN A 70 2.78 -12.65 -12.07
CA ASN A 70 3.88 -13.31 -11.36
C ASN A 70 5.25 -12.66 -11.58
N SER A 71 5.32 -11.31 -11.67
CA SER A 71 6.55 -10.58 -12.01
C SER A 71 7.16 -9.77 -10.86
N VAL A 72 6.41 -9.55 -9.76
CA VAL A 72 6.79 -8.70 -8.64
C VAL A 72 7.11 -9.55 -7.40
N GLU A 73 8.18 -9.21 -6.69
CA GLU A 73 8.59 -9.94 -5.46
C GLU A 73 7.84 -9.47 -4.23
N ALA A 74 7.64 -8.15 -4.13
CA ALA A 74 6.92 -7.55 -3.01
C ALA A 74 6.16 -6.29 -3.44
N CYS A 75 5.00 -6.10 -2.83
CA CYS A 75 4.20 -4.88 -2.87
C CYS A 75 4.19 -4.23 -1.49
N TYR A 76 4.18 -2.91 -1.48
CA TYR A 76 4.11 -2.11 -0.26
C TYR A 76 3.17 -0.93 -0.45
N SER A 77 2.44 -0.58 0.59
CA SER A 77 1.73 0.69 0.66
C SER A 77 1.56 1.17 2.10
N HIS A 78 1.76 2.46 2.31
CA HIS A 78 1.46 3.10 3.59
C HIS A 78 0.22 3.96 3.44
N MET A 79 -0.85 3.63 4.17
CA MET A 79 -2.11 4.36 4.22
C MET A 79 -2.88 4.49 2.89
N LEU A 80 -2.48 3.80 1.81
CA LEU A 80 -3.19 3.87 0.54
C LEU A 80 -4.60 3.27 0.63
N TYR A 81 -4.73 2.12 1.28
CA TYR A 81 -6.02 1.43 1.44
C TYR A 81 -7.03 2.27 2.24
N CYS A 82 -6.53 3.22 3.06
CA CYS A 82 -7.36 4.16 3.83
C CYS A 82 -7.85 5.36 3.01
N MET A 83 -7.43 5.50 1.75
CA MET A 83 -7.93 6.60 0.91
C MET A 83 -9.38 6.34 0.50
N ALA A 84 -9.95 7.22 -0.32
CA ALA A 84 -11.32 7.10 -0.83
C ALA A 84 -11.46 5.95 -1.86
N LEU A 85 -11.16 4.72 -1.40
CA LEU A 85 -11.38 3.47 -2.12
C LEU A 85 -12.54 2.75 -1.45
N ASN A 86 -13.59 2.43 -2.20
CA ASN A 86 -14.70 1.62 -1.69
C ASN A 86 -14.31 0.13 -1.62
N ASN A 87 -15.17 -0.72 -1.08
CA ASN A 87 -14.87 -2.15 -0.93
C ASN A 87 -14.56 -2.84 -2.28
N GLN A 88 -15.25 -2.42 -3.35
CA GLN A 88 -15.00 -2.97 -4.69
C GLN A 88 -13.63 -2.53 -5.24
N ASP A 89 -13.25 -1.26 -5.01
CA ASP A 89 -11.92 -0.75 -5.39
C ASP A 89 -10.82 -1.49 -4.65
N LEU A 90 -11.00 -1.74 -3.35
CA LEU A 90 -10.07 -2.50 -2.51
C LEU A 90 -9.93 -3.94 -2.99
N GLN A 91 -11.04 -4.61 -3.32
CA GLN A 91 -11.01 -5.97 -3.84
C GLN A 91 -10.30 -6.03 -5.19
N ASN A 92 -10.63 -5.12 -6.12
CA ASN A 92 -9.99 -5.04 -7.43
C ASN A 92 -8.47 -4.80 -7.31
N LEU A 93 -8.05 -3.88 -6.42
CA LEU A 93 -6.64 -3.62 -6.15
C LEU A 93 -5.95 -4.86 -5.60
N ASN A 94 -6.60 -5.56 -4.67
CA ASN A 94 -6.04 -6.75 -4.03
C ASN A 94 -5.89 -7.91 -5.04
N ASP A 95 -6.88 -8.10 -5.93
CA ASP A 95 -6.83 -9.10 -7.00
C ASP A 95 -5.69 -8.80 -8.00
N GLU A 96 -5.49 -7.53 -8.33
CA GLU A 96 -4.38 -7.09 -9.19
C GLU A 96 -3.02 -7.28 -8.50
N ILE A 97 -2.91 -6.99 -7.21
CA ILE A 97 -1.69 -7.25 -6.42
C ILE A 97 -1.41 -8.76 -6.40
N LEU A 98 -2.44 -9.58 -6.16
CA LEU A 98 -2.34 -11.04 -6.22
C LEU A 98 -1.86 -11.52 -7.60
N ARG A 99 -2.41 -10.95 -8.67
CA ARG A 99 -2.03 -11.28 -10.05
C ARG A 99 -0.55 -11.02 -10.32
N ILE A 100 -0.06 -9.82 -9.95
CA ILE A 100 1.32 -9.42 -10.27
C ILE A 100 2.39 -10.05 -9.37
N LEU A 101 2.05 -10.41 -8.14
CA LEU A 101 2.99 -11.05 -7.22
C LEU A 101 3.39 -12.44 -7.72
N LYS A 102 4.68 -12.75 -7.59
CA LYS A 102 5.19 -14.12 -7.74
C LYS A 102 4.58 -15.03 -6.68
N PRO A 103 4.43 -16.33 -6.91
CA PRO A 103 4.12 -17.29 -5.84
C PRO A 103 5.10 -17.09 -4.65
N GLY A 104 4.58 -16.98 -3.44
CA GLY A 104 5.38 -16.63 -2.26
C GLY A 104 5.81 -15.16 -2.15
N GLY A 105 5.39 -14.31 -3.09
CA GLY A 105 5.59 -12.85 -3.01
C GLY A 105 4.75 -12.23 -1.90
N ILE A 106 5.19 -11.11 -1.36
CA ILE A 106 4.63 -10.51 -0.14
C ILE A 106 3.93 -9.19 -0.48
N ASN A 107 2.74 -8.99 0.09
CA ASN A 107 2.05 -7.70 0.14
C ASN A 107 2.08 -7.16 1.57
N ILE A 108 2.61 -5.96 1.76
CA ILE A 108 2.71 -5.28 3.05
C ILE A 108 1.96 -3.95 2.94
N TYR A 109 1.04 -3.71 3.88
CA TYR A 109 0.32 -2.43 3.89
C TYR A 109 -0.05 -2.00 5.31
N THR A 110 -0.33 -0.71 5.47
CA THR A 110 -0.86 -0.14 6.70
C THR A 110 -2.23 0.47 6.45
N VAL A 111 -3.12 0.33 7.44
CA VAL A 111 -4.49 0.85 7.38
C VAL A 111 -4.92 1.45 8.72
N ARG A 112 -5.82 2.45 8.68
CA ARG A 112 -6.44 3.03 9.87
C ARG A 112 -7.37 2.00 10.53
N HIS A 113 -7.24 1.89 11.83
CA HIS A 113 -8.02 0.97 12.65
C HIS A 113 -9.40 1.56 13.00
N THR A 114 -10.42 0.73 13.17
CA THR A 114 -11.74 1.17 13.68
C THR A 114 -11.71 1.61 15.16
N ASP A 115 -10.65 1.28 15.93
CA ASP A 115 -10.44 1.83 17.28
C ASP A 115 -9.69 3.17 17.27
N ASP A 116 -9.43 3.75 16.10
CA ASP A 116 -8.85 5.07 15.97
C ASP A 116 -9.82 6.14 16.47
N GLY A 117 -9.32 7.17 17.15
CA GLY A 117 -10.15 8.23 17.72
C GLY A 117 -10.92 9.07 16.70
N ASP A 118 -10.51 9.04 15.41
CA ASP A 118 -11.21 9.72 14.33
C ASP A 118 -12.29 8.83 13.67
N TYR A 119 -12.38 7.54 14.00
CA TYR A 119 -13.44 6.68 13.49
C TYR A 119 -14.82 7.16 13.98
N GLU A 120 -15.80 7.10 13.10
CA GLU A 120 -17.18 7.60 13.32
C GLU A 120 -17.26 9.13 13.50
N ASN A 121 -16.16 9.86 13.30
CA ASN A 121 -16.19 11.33 13.24
C ASN A 121 -16.36 11.80 11.79
N GLY A 122 -17.19 12.85 11.61
CA GLY A 122 -17.44 13.45 10.31
C GLY A 122 -18.67 12.86 9.58
N ILE A 123 -18.66 12.95 8.26
CA ILE A 123 -19.80 12.53 7.41
C ILE A 123 -19.58 11.07 7.00
N PHE A 124 -20.50 10.18 7.40
CA PHE A 124 -20.50 8.79 6.96
C PHE A 124 -20.78 8.68 5.45
N ARG A 125 -19.90 8.01 4.72
CA ARG A 125 -19.97 7.81 3.26
C ARG A 125 -20.27 6.36 2.86
N GLY A 126 -20.60 5.49 3.83
CA GLY A 126 -20.79 4.05 3.63
C GLY A 126 -19.50 3.26 3.83
N GLU A 127 -19.62 1.95 4.09
CA GLU A 127 -18.50 1.00 4.08
C GLU A 127 -17.31 1.34 5.01
N ASP A 128 -17.58 1.98 6.17
CA ASP A 128 -16.56 2.53 7.10
C ASP A 128 -15.72 3.69 6.53
N LEU A 129 -16.23 4.37 5.50
CA LEU A 129 -15.67 5.61 4.97
C LEU A 129 -16.28 6.81 5.71
N TYR A 130 -15.42 7.66 6.26
CA TYR A 130 -15.83 8.91 6.92
C TYR A 130 -15.08 10.09 6.31
N GLU A 131 -15.82 11.17 6.03
CA GLU A 131 -15.25 12.42 5.53
C GLU A 131 -15.16 13.43 6.67
N ASN A 132 -13.96 13.93 6.89
CA ASN A 132 -13.69 15.01 7.83
C ASN A 132 -12.81 16.07 7.17
N ASP A 133 -13.25 17.34 7.20
CA ASP A 133 -12.57 18.48 6.58
C ASP A 133 -12.14 18.25 5.11
N GLY A 134 -12.99 17.55 4.34
CA GLY A 134 -12.75 17.26 2.93
C GLY A 134 -11.83 16.06 2.66
N PHE A 135 -11.36 15.37 3.70
CA PHE A 135 -10.62 14.12 3.56
C PHE A 135 -11.53 12.94 3.86
N ILE A 136 -11.54 11.97 2.95
CA ILE A 136 -12.25 10.71 3.15
C ILE A 136 -11.25 9.66 3.59
N VAL A 137 -11.53 9.03 4.73
CA VAL A 137 -10.72 7.95 5.30
C VAL A 137 -11.55 6.68 5.41
N HIS A 138 -11.02 5.59 4.90
CA HIS A 138 -11.56 4.25 5.05
C HIS A 138 -10.92 3.59 6.27
N TYR A 139 -11.75 3.15 7.21
CA TYR A 139 -11.28 2.46 8.42
C TYR A 139 -11.45 0.95 8.29
N PHE A 140 -10.60 0.22 9.02
CA PHE A 140 -10.53 -1.23 8.91
C PHE A 140 -10.72 -1.90 10.26
N SER A 141 -11.62 -2.87 10.30
CA SER A 141 -11.62 -3.92 11.33
C SER A 141 -10.72 -5.08 10.89
N LYS A 142 -10.43 -6.00 11.81
CA LYS A 142 -9.72 -7.25 11.46
C LYS A 142 -10.52 -8.09 10.47
N GLU A 143 -11.84 -8.13 10.59
CA GLU A 143 -12.74 -8.86 9.70
C GLU A 143 -12.64 -8.32 8.27
N LYS A 144 -12.59 -7.00 8.10
CA LYS A 144 -12.36 -6.38 6.79
C LYS A 144 -11.00 -6.76 6.21
N ILE A 145 -9.94 -6.79 7.02
CA ILE A 145 -8.61 -7.26 6.57
C ILE A 145 -8.69 -8.71 6.12
N TYR A 146 -9.34 -9.58 6.90
CA TYR A 146 -9.50 -11.00 6.54
C TYR A 146 -10.33 -11.18 5.26
N SER A 147 -11.32 -10.34 4.99
CA SER A 147 -12.11 -10.42 3.75
C SER A 147 -11.27 -10.16 2.49
N LEU A 148 -10.13 -9.49 2.62
CA LEU A 148 -9.18 -9.21 1.52
C LEU A 148 -8.14 -10.32 1.32
N LEU A 149 -8.16 -11.42 2.09
CA LEU A 149 -7.13 -12.46 2.03
C LEU A 149 -7.33 -13.50 0.92
N ASN A 150 -8.32 -13.33 0.04
CA ASN A 150 -8.53 -14.30 -1.04
C ASN A 150 -7.25 -14.52 -1.88
N GLY A 151 -6.74 -15.76 -1.90
CA GLY A 151 -5.49 -16.12 -2.58
C GLY A 151 -4.20 -15.79 -1.81
N PHE A 152 -4.32 -15.22 -0.60
CA PHE A 152 -3.20 -14.95 0.28
C PHE A 152 -3.27 -15.79 1.57
N SER A 153 -2.09 -16.07 2.12
CA SER A 153 -1.94 -16.46 3.53
C SER A 153 -1.57 -15.22 4.34
N ASN A 154 -2.23 -15.03 5.49
CA ASN A 154 -1.86 -13.99 6.42
C ASN A 154 -0.55 -14.39 7.12
N ILE A 155 0.45 -13.48 7.11
CA ILE A 155 1.71 -13.65 7.85
C ILE A 155 1.60 -12.94 9.19
N LEU A 156 1.07 -11.69 9.19
CA LEU A 156 1.08 -10.82 10.35
C LEU A 156 -0.04 -9.78 10.26
N ILE A 157 -0.74 -9.55 11.37
CA ILE A 157 -1.55 -8.36 11.62
C ILE A 157 -1.17 -7.84 13.00
N GLU A 158 -0.58 -6.66 13.05
CA GLU A 158 -0.17 -6.00 14.30
C GLU A 158 -0.75 -4.59 14.38
N ASN A 159 -0.99 -4.11 15.59
CA ASN A 159 -1.42 -2.75 15.86
C ASN A 159 -0.20 -1.88 16.20
N PHE A 160 -0.21 -0.64 15.76
CA PHE A 160 0.74 0.37 16.19
C PHE A 160 0.10 1.76 16.18
N ASP A 161 0.70 2.69 16.91
CA ASP A 161 0.30 4.08 16.94
C ASP A 161 1.29 4.93 16.14
N GLU A 162 0.79 5.90 15.37
CA GLU A 162 1.61 6.81 14.56
C GLU A 162 1.28 8.27 14.89
N GLY A 163 2.34 9.08 15.08
CA GLY A 163 2.23 10.53 15.26
C GLY A 163 2.13 10.99 16.72
N SER A 164 2.16 12.32 16.92
CA SER A 164 2.06 12.96 18.24
C SER A 164 0.64 12.94 18.83
N PHE A 165 -0.37 12.90 17.97
CA PHE A 165 -1.74 12.51 18.28
C PHE A 165 -1.92 11.12 17.65
N PRO A 166 -1.70 10.05 18.41
CA PRO A 166 -1.48 8.74 17.82
C PRO A 166 -2.72 8.26 17.07
N ARG A 167 -2.53 8.07 15.77
CA ARG A 167 -3.47 7.35 14.93
C ARG A 167 -3.25 5.87 15.16
N LYS A 168 -4.33 5.13 15.36
CA LYS A 168 -4.26 3.68 15.48
C LYS A 168 -4.29 3.04 14.11
N LEU A 169 -3.29 2.23 13.83
CA LEU A 169 -3.13 1.55 12.55
C LEU A 169 -2.95 0.05 12.74
N PHE A 170 -3.37 -0.71 11.70
CA PHE A 170 -2.86 -2.05 11.47
C PHE A 170 -1.65 -2.00 10.53
N TYR A 171 -0.65 -2.78 10.87
CA TYR A 171 0.36 -3.25 9.95
C TYR A 171 -0.02 -4.66 9.51
N VAL A 172 -0.12 -4.88 8.21
CA VAL A 172 -0.56 -6.14 7.63
C VAL A 172 0.50 -6.66 6.66
N ALA A 173 0.86 -7.93 6.82
CA ALA A 173 1.73 -8.61 5.86
C ALA A 173 1.06 -9.92 5.41
N ASN A 174 0.86 -10.07 4.12
CA ASN A 174 0.26 -11.20 3.46
C ASN A 174 1.21 -11.80 2.44
N MET A 175 1.14 -13.11 2.22
CA MET A 175 1.93 -13.82 1.23
C MET A 175 1.02 -14.50 0.21
N LYS A 176 1.30 -14.30 -1.07
CA LYS A 176 0.61 -15.03 -2.13
C LYS A 176 0.85 -16.54 -1.99
N ASN A 177 -0.23 -17.31 -1.97
CA ASN A 177 -0.16 -18.74 -1.83
C ASN A 177 0.69 -19.36 -2.95
N VAL A 178 1.50 -20.34 -2.58
CA VAL A 178 2.22 -21.19 -3.54
C VAL A 178 1.25 -22.30 -3.94
N ILE A 179 0.84 -22.30 -5.20
CA ILE A 179 0.07 -23.44 -5.73
C ILE A 179 1.09 -24.56 -5.92
N ASN A 180 1.07 -25.55 -5.02
CA ASN A 180 1.79 -26.81 -5.25
C ASN A 180 1.14 -27.50 -6.45
N GLN A 181 1.86 -27.56 -7.55
CA GLN A 181 1.49 -28.34 -8.72
C GLN A 181 1.68 -29.84 -8.44
#